data_f0ff2dd8b2bab576541f59248ec6ba05
#
_entry.id   f0ff2dd8b2bab576541f59248ec6ba05
#
_cell.length_a   1.000
_cell.length_b   1.000
_cell.length_c   1.000
_cell.angle_alpha   90.00
_cell.angle_beta   90.00
_cell.angle_gamma   90.00
#
_symmetry.space_group_name_H-M   'P 1'
#
loop_
_entity.id
_entity.type
_entity.pdbx_description
1 polymer ?
#
loop_
_entity_poly.entity_id
_entity_poly.type
_entity_poly.pdbx_seq_one_letter_code
_entity_poly.pdbx_strand_id
1 'polypeptide(L)'
;MQLFKHLLETILGSYVKKYLKSHPDTKLIAVVGSVGKTSVKSATATVLSEKFTVRHSRGNLNTTLSAPLEILGVDGPKNAKSPLAWLKVFFAAHASIKNPESPDVIIQECGIDCPGEMATFMRYIHPDIAIITSVAPEHMEFFKNMDTVAHEELSISQVAKKTIFNLHDIDEKYHNLIVGNRVSYGDESADVFLEIKKTTDTGCIVNLKHSEGTSQDINISVLGKHNIRSITGAAAAGLACGMNIEEVAAALTKIKPVSGRMNILRGIRGCTLLDDTYNASPIAMENSLKTLYSISANHKIAVLGDMNELGETSESEHKKIGEICDSSQLELLITVGKMSKKHLAPIAEKNGCKVISFDAALEAGKFLKNSDIKDTTILFKGSQGGIYLEDAVKELLLNPNDAEKLVRQSQSWKQIKAKFYDSFSQSQK
;
A
#
# COMPACT_ATOMS: atom_id res chain seq x y z
N MET A 1 -1.72 30.32 7.08
CA MET A 1 -1.91 28.90 7.39
C MET A 1 -0.62 28.12 7.26
N GLN A 2 0.15 28.30 6.20
CA GLN A 2 1.47 27.64 6.00
C GLN A 2 2.49 27.94 7.09
N LEU A 3 2.60 29.22 7.55
CA LEU A 3 3.54 29.59 8.62
C LEU A 3 3.26 28.83 9.94
N PHE A 4 1.99 28.66 10.27
CA PHE A 4 1.57 27.92 11.47
C PHE A 4 1.90 26.42 11.33
N LYS A 5 1.66 25.81 10.16
CA LYS A 5 2.05 24.43 9.88
C LYS A 5 3.57 24.25 10.08
N HIS A 6 4.38 25.13 9.49
CA HIS A 6 5.83 25.06 9.59
C HIS A 6 6.36 25.22 11.04
N LEU A 7 5.72 26.11 11.83
CA LEU A 7 6.04 26.24 13.27
C LEU A 7 5.75 24.94 14.02
N LEU A 8 4.58 24.31 13.79
CA LEU A 8 4.22 23.05 14.43
C LEU A 8 5.20 21.92 14.04
N GLU A 9 5.55 21.80 12.76
CA GLU A 9 6.53 20.83 12.28
C GLU A 9 7.90 21.00 12.97
N THR A 10 8.35 22.24 13.12
CA THR A 10 9.61 22.56 13.81
C THR A 10 9.58 22.18 15.28
N ILE A 11 8.49 22.52 15.98
CA ILE A 11 8.32 22.20 17.40
C ILE A 11 8.26 20.68 17.58
N LEU A 12 7.39 19.98 16.83
CA LEU A 12 7.24 18.53 16.92
C LEU A 12 8.53 17.79 16.55
N GLY A 13 9.22 18.24 15.50
CA GLY A 13 10.53 17.69 15.14
C GLY A 13 11.58 17.83 16.26
N SER A 14 11.54 18.94 17.02
CA SER A 14 12.41 19.10 18.19
C SER A 14 12.07 18.12 19.32
N TYR A 15 10.78 17.81 19.53
CA TYR A 15 10.34 16.79 20.48
C TYR A 15 10.81 15.39 20.04
N VAL A 16 10.71 15.05 18.74
CA VAL A 16 11.21 13.78 18.18
C VAL A 16 12.71 13.63 18.44
N LYS A 17 13.52 14.65 18.16
CA LYS A 17 14.96 14.62 18.45
C LYS A 17 15.25 14.34 19.93
N LYS A 18 14.51 15.01 20.83
CA LYS A 18 14.67 14.81 22.28
C LYS A 18 14.24 13.40 22.68
N TYR A 19 13.11 12.91 22.13
CA TYR A 19 12.63 11.56 22.37
C TYR A 19 13.66 10.50 21.98
N LEU A 20 14.14 10.53 20.74
CA LEU A 20 15.13 9.57 20.24
C LEU A 20 16.46 9.68 21.01
N LYS A 21 16.85 10.86 21.46
CA LYS A 21 18.03 11.04 22.31
C LYS A 21 17.84 10.44 23.72
N SER A 22 16.62 10.50 24.28
CA SER A 22 16.33 9.91 25.58
C SER A 22 16.10 8.40 25.54
N HIS A 23 15.89 7.82 24.35
CA HIS A 23 15.68 6.39 24.11
C HIS A 23 16.68 5.85 23.07
N PRO A 24 17.98 5.81 23.38
CA PRO A 24 19.04 5.49 22.40
C PRO A 24 18.99 4.04 21.89
N ASP A 25 18.35 3.14 22.62
CA ASP A 25 18.21 1.73 22.26
C ASP A 25 17.02 1.48 21.30
N THR A 26 16.11 2.45 21.17
CA THR A 26 15.00 2.38 20.22
C THR A 26 15.51 2.57 18.78
N LYS A 27 15.35 1.55 17.94
CA LYS A 27 15.64 1.65 16.51
C LYS A 27 14.54 2.36 15.76
N LEU A 28 14.89 3.30 14.90
CA LEU A 28 13.95 3.97 13.99
C LEU A 28 14.09 3.40 12.58
N ILE A 29 13.00 2.90 12.02
CA ILE A 29 12.89 2.45 10.63
C ILE A 29 12.01 3.44 9.88
N ALA A 30 12.53 4.06 8.83
CA ALA A 30 11.75 4.90 7.91
C ALA A 30 11.36 4.09 6.67
N VAL A 31 10.09 4.17 6.26
CA VAL A 31 9.60 3.56 5.01
C VAL A 31 9.19 4.67 4.06
N VAL A 32 9.84 4.73 2.90
CA VAL A 32 9.68 5.76 1.88
C VAL A 32 9.43 5.13 0.50
N GLY A 33 9.09 5.96 -0.50
CA GLY A 33 8.89 5.54 -1.89
C GLY A 33 7.48 5.82 -2.39
N SER A 34 7.30 5.83 -3.69
CA SER A 34 6.05 6.22 -4.35
C SER A 34 4.92 5.22 -4.06
N VAL A 35 5.16 3.93 -4.17
CA VAL A 35 4.15 2.86 -4.05
C VAL A 35 4.62 1.79 -3.07
N GLY A 36 3.69 1.20 -2.31
CA GLY A 36 3.98 0.04 -1.45
C GLY A 36 4.36 0.39 0.00
N LYS A 37 4.55 1.66 0.36
CA LYS A 37 4.93 2.13 1.70
C LYS A 37 4.13 1.45 2.83
N THR A 38 2.81 1.53 2.77
CA THR A 38 1.92 0.99 3.82
C THR A 38 2.00 -0.54 3.92
N SER A 39 2.12 -1.23 2.77
CA SER A 39 2.27 -2.69 2.73
C SER A 39 3.59 -3.12 3.35
N VAL A 40 4.71 -2.47 2.98
CA VAL A 40 6.04 -2.74 3.56
C VAL A 40 6.06 -2.42 5.05
N LYS A 41 5.53 -1.26 5.47
CA LYS A 41 5.40 -0.89 6.89
C LYS A 41 4.66 -1.97 7.70
N SER A 42 3.50 -2.39 7.22
CA SER A 42 2.67 -3.38 7.91
C SER A 42 3.35 -4.76 7.97
N ALA A 43 3.94 -5.21 6.86
CA ALA A 43 4.69 -6.45 6.81
C ALA A 43 5.93 -6.41 7.73
N THR A 44 6.69 -5.31 7.70
CA THR A 44 7.86 -5.10 8.57
C THR A 44 7.45 -5.13 10.05
N ALA A 45 6.34 -4.49 10.41
CA ALA A 45 5.82 -4.54 11.76
C ALA A 45 5.47 -5.97 12.18
N THR A 46 4.83 -6.75 11.32
CA THR A 46 4.50 -8.16 11.59
C THR A 46 5.78 -8.99 11.82
N VAL A 47 6.77 -8.85 10.93
CA VAL A 47 8.04 -9.60 11.03
C VAL A 47 8.77 -9.25 12.32
N LEU A 48 8.97 -7.98 12.60
CA LEU A 48 9.73 -7.55 13.76
C LEU A 48 9.03 -7.80 15.10
N SER A 49 7.69 -7.82 15.12
CA SER A 49 6.91 -8.10 16.34
C SER A 49 7.10 -9.52 16.88
N GLU A 50 7.72 -10.42 16.12
CA GLU A 50 8.08 -11.76 16.60
C GLU A 50 9.25 -11.75 17.60
N LYS A 51 10.06 -10.71 17.57
CA LYS A 51 11.28 -10.62 18.41
C LYS A 51 11.37 -9.32 19.21
N PHE A 52 10.68 -8.27 18.79
CA PHE A 52 10.80 -6.92 19.33
C PHE A 52 9.43 -6.34 19.69
N THR A 53 9.42 -5.41 20.64
CA THR A 53 8.27 -4.53 20.85
C THR A 53 8.26 -3.46 19.76
N VAL A 54 7.18 -3.39 18.95
CA VAL A 54 7.13 -2.55 17.75
C VAL A 54 6.02 -1.51 17.87
N ARG A 55 6.35 -0.24 17.60
CA ARG A 55 5.37 0.84 17.40
C ARG A 55 5.29 1.19 15.93
N HIS A 56 4.08 1.17 15.40
CA HIS A 56 3.76 1.64 14.05
C HIS A 56 2.31 2.10 13.96
N SER A 57 1.99 3.06 13.09
CA SER A 57 0.61 3.49 12.89
C SER A 57 -0.21 2.44 12.13
N ARG A 58 -1.47 2.25 12.55
CA ARG A 58 -2.46 1.48 11.79
C ARG A 58 -3.12 2.29 10.68
N GLY A 59 -2.85 3.60 10.61
CA GLY A 59 -3.41 4.55 9.65
C GLY A 59 -2.35 5.23 8.79
N ASN A 60 -2.74 6.33 8.15
CA ASN A 60 -1.88 7.12 7.26
C ASN A 60 -1.27 8.33 8.00
N LEU A 61 -0.56 8.09 9.12
CA LEU A 61 0.20 9.13 9.81
C LEU A 61 1.59 9.28 9.16
N ASN A 62 1.61 9.70 7.89
CA ASN A 62 2.79 9.72 7.03
C ASN A 62 3.20 11.10 6.53
N THR A 63 2.48 12.17 6.94
CA THR A 63 2.81 13.55 6.55
C THR A 63 3.84 14.18 7.48
N THR A 64 4.47 15.27 7.05
CA THR A 64 5.45 16.03 7.85
C THR A 64 4.92 16.49 9.20
N LEU A 65 3.59 16.64 9.35
CA LEU A 65 2.94 17.03 10.61
C LEU A 65 2.52 15.84 11.47
N SER A 66 2.10 14.72 10.86
CA SER A 66 1.57 13.56 11.59
C SER A 66 2.64 12.53 11.96
N ALA A 67 3.70 12.40 11.20
CA ALA A 67 4.80 11.47 11.49
C ALA A 67 5.47 11.73 12.86
N PRO A 68 5.72 12.96 13.29
CA PRO A 68 6.23 13.21 14.63
C PRO A 68 5.34 12.67 15.75
N LEU A 69 4.02 12.71 15.57
CA LEU A 69 3.05 12.23 16.56
C LEU A 69 3.15 10.70 16.72
N GLU A 70 3.29 9.99 15.62
CA GLU A 70 3.51 8.54 15.62
C GLU A 70 4.80 8.15 16.33
N ILE A 71 5.92 8.80 16.00
CA ILE A 71 7.21 8.53 16.65
C ILE A 71 7.14 8.78 18.15
N LEU A 72 6.46 9.84 18.57
CA LEU A 72 6.25 10.20 19.98
C LEU A 72 5.22 9.30 20.68
N GLY A 73 4.39 8.55 19.94
CA GLY A 73 3.30 7.74 20.49
C GLY A 73 2.18 8.59 21.08
N VAL A 74 1.86 9.74 20.48
CA VAL A 74 0.84 10.67 20.97
C VAL A 74 -0.26 10.89 19.94
N ASP A 75 -1.49 11.01 20.40
CA ASP A 75 -2.63 11.32 19.54
C ASP A 75 -2.57 12.76 19.03
N GLY A 76 -2.96 12.94 17.77
CA GLY A 76 -3.13 14.26 17.20
C GLY A 76 -4.31 15.05 17.81
N PRO A 77 -4.36 16.38 17.59
CA PRO A 77 -5.41 17.21 18.12
C PRO A 77 -6.75 16.89 17.45
N LYS A 78 -7.86 16.77 18.22
CA LYS A 78 -9.21 16.58 17.66
C LYS A 78 -9.63 17.73 16.73
N ASN A 79 -9.11 18.93 16.95
CA ASN A 79 -9.28 20.09 16.08
C ASN A 79 -7.90 20.71 15.80
N ALA A 80 -7.37 20.46 14.60
CA ALA A 80 -6.05 20.93 14.18
C ALA A 80 -5.93 22.49 14.12
N LYS A 81 -7.06 23.21 14.10
CA LYS A 81 -7.09 24.69 14.11
C LYS A 81 -7.08 25.28 15.52
N SER A 82 -7.22 24.46 16.57
CA SER A 82 -7.28 24.93 17.97
C SER A 82 -5.90 24.96 18.62
N PRO A 83 -5.36 26.13 19.02
CA PRO A 83 -4.10 26.21 19.77
C PRO A 83 -4.13 25.45 21.10
N LEU A 84 -5.27 25.48 21.80
CA LEU A 84 -5.45 24.76 23.08
C LEU A 84 -5.37 23.22 22.89
N ALA A 85 -5.85 22.70 21.74
CA ALA A 85 -5.73 21.29 21.42
C ALA A 85 -4.26 20.90 21.19
N TRP A 86 -3.47 21.78 20.57
CA TRP A 86 -2.02 21.59 20.39
C TRP A 86 -1.24 21.64 21.70
N LEU A 87 -1.62 22.48 22.65
CA LEU A 87 -0.98 22.48 23.97
C LEU A 87 -1.09 21.10 24.64
N LYS A 88 -2.25 20.44 24.56
CA LYS A 88 -2.41 19.06 25.09
C LYS A 88 -1.45 18.07 24.40
N VAL A 89 -1.30 18.17 23.08
CA VAL A 89 -0.35 17.36 22.31
C VAL A 89 1.08 17.60 22.78
N PHE A 90 1.49 18.85 23.00
CA PHE A 90 2.84 19.17 23.49
C PHE A 90 3.09 18.66 24.91
N PHE A 91 2.09 18.73 25.80
CA PHE A 91 2.20 18.11 27.13
C PHE A 91 2.37 16.59 27.05
N ALA A 92 1.59 15.92 26.19
CA ALA A 92 1.71 14.48 25.95
C ALA A 92 3.08 14.12 25.35
N ALA A 93 3.55 14.91 24.37
CA ALA A 93 4.88 14.76 23.77
C ALA A 93 6.01 14.94 24.81
N HIS A 94 5.86 15.90 25.73
CA HIS A 94 6.83 16.07 26.81
C HIS A 94 6.82 14.89 27.79
N ALA A 95 5.63 14.37 28.11
CA ALA A 95 5.49 13.19 28.96
C ALA A 95 6.10 11.95 28.31
N SER A 96 5.95 11.75 27.00
CA SER A 96 6.52 10.61 26.29
C SER A 96 8.05 10.59 26.34
N ILE A 97 8.71 11.75 26.30
CA ILE A 97 10.19 11.85 26.43
C ILE A 97 10.68 11.36 27.80
N LYS A 98 9.86 11.56 28.84
CA LYS A 98 10.19 11.16 30.21
C LYS A 98 9.75 9.75 30.58
N ASN A 99 8.94 9.12 29.75
CA ASN A 99 8.51 7.75 29.97
C ASN A 99 9.69 6.80 29.74
N PRO A 100 10.08 5.99 30.74
CA PRO A 100 11.18 5.03 30.56
C PRO A 100 10.80 3.88 29.62
N GLU A 101 9.51 3.62 29.41
CA GLU A 101 9.04 2.59 28.50
C GLU A 101 9.02 3.11 27.06
N SER A 102 9.87 2.50 26.24
CA SER A 102 9.97 2.77 24.81
C SER A 102 9.94 1.45 24.03
N PRO A 103 9.35 1.40 22.84
CA PRO A 103 9.45 0.22 22.01
C PRO A 103 10.88 -0.01 21.53
N ASP A 104 11.25 -1.27 21.27
CA ASP A 104 12.54 -1.60 20.67
C ASP A 104 12.68 -1.04 19.28
N VAL A 105 11.55 -0.98 18.52
CA VAL A 105 11.52 -0.50 17.15
C VAL A 105 10.32 0.41 16.90
N ILE A 106 10.58 1.53 16.24
CA ILE A 106 9.54 2.42 15.68
C ILE A 106 9.63 2.36 14.17
N ILE A 107 8.49 2.10 13.49
CA ILE A 107 8.41 2.07 12.04
C ILE A 107 7.56 3.25 11.57
N GLN A 108 8.20 4.22 10.92
CA GLN A 108 7.57 5.43 10.43
C GLN A 108 7.48 5.42 8.90
N GLU A 109 6.27 5.54 8.38
CA GLU A 109 6.04 5.83 6.97
C GLU A 109 6.20 7.33 6.70
N CYS A 110 7.04 7.71 5.72
CA CYS A 110 7.23 9.08 5.29
C CYS A 110 6.64 9.24 3.87
N GLY A 111 5.51 9.90 3.77
CA GLY A 111 4.87 10.24 2.49
C GLY A 111 5.23 11.65 2.09
N ILE A 112 5.49 11.85 0.81
CA ILE A 112 5.78 13.16 0.22
C ILE A 112 4.76 13.45 -0.88
N ASP A 113 4.22 14.65 -0.87
CA ASP A 113 3.28 15.15 -1.89
C ASP A 113 3.93 16.26 -2.75
N CYS A 114 4.98 16.91 -2.21
CA CYS A 114 5.66 18.04 -2.85
C CYS A 114 7.18 17.98 -2.65
N PRO A 115 7.97 18.58 -3.58
CA PRO A 115 9.41 18.75 -3.40
C PRO A 115 9.76 19.50 -2.10
N GLY A 116 10.80 19.03 -1.39
CA GLY A 116 11.30 19.60 -0.13
C GLY A 116 10.67 18.99 1.13
N GLU A 117 9.68 18.12 1.02
CA GLU A 117 9.08 17.47 2.20
C GLU A 117 10.00 16.40 2.79
N MET A 118 10.77 15.66 1.97
CA MET A 118 11.77 14.74 2.49
C MET A 118 12.86 15.48 3.28
N ALA A 119 13.30 16.63 2.80
CA ALA A 119 14.23 17.49 3.55
C ALA A 119 13.64 17.91 4.91
N THR A 120 12.33 18.10 5.01
CA THR A 120 11.66 18.40 6.28
C THR A 120 11.69 17.20 7.22
N PHE A 121 11.43 15.97 6.73
CA PHE A 121 11.59 14.74 7.51
C PHE A 121 13.04 14.57 7.99
N MET A 122 14.03 14.71 7.12
CA MET A 122 15.45 14.53 7.42
C MET A 122 15.98 15.51 8.49
N ARG A 123 15.28 16.60 8.79
CA ARG A 123 15.63 17.49 9.92
C ARG A 123 15.53 16.79 11.27
N TYR A 124 14.67 15.78 11.43
CA TYR A 124 14.43 15.14 12.72
C TYR A 124 14.40 13.60 12.65
N ILE A 125 14.29 13.00 11.47
CA ILE A 125 14.38 11.55 11.23
C ILE A 125 15.77 11.24 10.72
N HIS A 126 16.55 10.50 11.54
CA HIS A 126 17.82 9.91 11.13
C HIS A 126 17.68 8.41 11.41
N PRO A 127 17.16 7.63 10.46
CA PRO A 127 16.76 6.26 10.72
C PRO A 127 17.96 5.33 10.83
N ASP A 128 17.83 4.31 11.68
CA ASP A 128 18.77 3.19 11.70
C ASP A 128 18.68 2.40 10.39
N ILE A 129 17.44 2.27 9.87
CA ILE A 129 17.16 1.62 8.59
C ILE A 129 16.18 2.48 7.80
N ALA A 130 16.51 2.83 6.56
CA ALA A 130 15.55 3.34 5.59
C ALA A 130 15.15 2.21 4.64
N ILE A 131 13.84 2.00 4.42
CA ILE A 131 13.33 1.05 3.43
C ILE A 131 12.72 1.86 2.29
N ILE A 132 13.32 1.77 1.09
CA ILE A 132 12.86 2.47 -0.11
C ILE A 132 12.09 1.46 -0.97
N THR A 133 10.80 1.71 -1.17
CA THR A 133 9.90 0.74 -1.81
C THR A 133 9.88 0.83 -3.33
N SER A 134 9.83 2.04 -3.87
CA SER A 134 9.77 2.28 -5.33
C SER A 134 10.00 3.75 -5.66
N VAL A 135 10.34 4.02 -6.93
CA VAL A 135 10.31 5.37 -7.52
C VAL A 135 9.41 5.30 -8.76
N ALA A 136 8.22 5.87 -8.68
CA ALA A 136 7.21 5.81 -9.73
C ALA A 136 6.48 7.17 -9.86
N PRO A 137 5.77 7.43 -10.98
CA PRO A 137 5.00 8.64 -11.13
C PRO A 137 3.92 8.77 -10.06
N GLU A 138 4.08 9.75 -9.18
CA GLU A 138 3.08 10.18 -8.21
C GLU A 138 3.15 11.70 -8.06
N HIS A 139 2.01 12.35 -7.78
CA HIS A 139 1.92 13.80 -7.57
C HIS A 139 2.64 14.62 -8.65
N MET A 140 2.60 14.17 -9.94
CA MET A 140 3.35 14.76 -11.06
C MET A 140 3.01 16.22 -11.32
N GLU A 141 1.86 16.69 -10.86
CA GLU A 141 1.50 18.11 -10.88
C GLU A 141 2.51 18.97 -10.10
N PHE A 142 3.05 18.45 -9.00
CA PHE A 142 4.01 19.13 -8.12
C PHE A 142 5.46 18.76 -8.46
N PHE A 143 5.75 17.49 -8.71
CA PHE A 143 7.12 17.02 -8.99
C PHE A 143 7.59 17.29 -10.41
N LYS A 144 6.66 17.40 -11.38
CA LYS A 144 6.91 17.72 -12.80
C LYS A 144 7.67 16.67 -13.59
N ASN A 145 8.66 16.00 -13.02
CA ASN A 145 9.45 14.95 -13.68
C ASN A 145 9.91 13.88 -12.70
N MET A 146 10.30 12.73 -13.24
CA MET A 146 10.72 11.57 -12.46
C MET A 146 12.04 11.75 -11.73
N ASP A 147 12.94 12.58 -12.27
CA ASP A 147 14.22 12.85 -11.61
C ASP A 147 14.00 13.57 -10.27
N THR A 148 13.04 14.49 -10.21
CA THR A 148 12.68 15.18 -8.97
C THR A 148 12.08 14.19 -7.94
N VAL A 149 11.19 13.28 -8.37
CA VAL A 149 10.64 12.24 -7.49
C VAL A 149 11.77 11.36 -6.94
N ALA A 150 12.67 10.90 -7.83
CA ALA A 150 13.79 10.06 -7.43
C ALA A 150 14.72 10.77 -6.42
N HIS A 151 15.08 12.01 -6.67
CA HIS A 151 15.91 12.80 -5.76
C HIS A 151 15.26 12.97 -4.38
N GLU A 152 13.96 13.24 -4.32
CA GLU A 152 13.25 13.36 -3.04
C GLU A 152 13.20 12.02 -2.30
N GLU A 153 12.67 10.95 -2.92
CA GLU A 153 12.51 9.66 -2.25
C GLU A 153 13.83 9.03 -1.82
N LEU A 154 14.87 9.12 -2.66
CA LEU A 154 16.16 8.48 -2.38
C LEU A 154 17.05 9.28 -1.43
N SER A 155 16.77 10.57 -1.21
CA SER A 155 17.57 11.44 -0.33
C SER A 155 17.62 10.98 1.12
N ILE A 156 16.62 10.21 1.60
CA ILE A 156 16.61 9.65 2.95
C ILE A 156 17.86 8.77 3.22
N SER A 157 18.44 8.17 2.18
CA SER A 157 19.67 7.37 2.30
C SER A 157 20.86 8.16 2.83
N GLN A 158 20.87 9.50 2.68
CA GLN A 158 21.93 10.38 3.15
C GLN A 158 22.03 10.45 4.68
N VAL A 159 20.91 10.17 5.37
CA VAL A 159 20.84 10.26 6.84
C VAL A 159 20.55 8.91 7.50
N ALA A 160 20.36 7.85 6.74
CA ALA A 160 20.12 6.49 7.22
C ALA A 160 21.46 5.79 7.55
N LYS A 161 21.51 4.99 8.63
CA LYS A 161 22.68 4.15 8.91
C LYS A 161 22.78 2.96 7.95
N LYS A 162 21.65 2.41 7.53
CA LYS A 162 21.52 1.37 6.49
C LYS A 162 20.33 1.66 5.61
N THR A 163 20.47 1.46 4.30
CA THR A 163 19.36 1.60 3.34
C THR A 163 19.03 0.25 2.73
N ILE A 164 17.77 -0.15 2.83
CA ILE A 164 17.20 -1.33 2.16
C ILE A 164 16.37 -0.80 0.99
N PHE A 165 16.65 -1.20 -0.24
CA PHE A 165 15.98 -0.64 -1.41
C PHE A 165 15.50 -1.72 -2.38
N ASN A 166 14.36 -1.46 -3.02
CA ASN A 166 13.81 -2.36 -4.03
C ASN A 166 14.60 -2.20 -5.33
N LEU A 167 15.31 -3.25 -5.73
CA LEU A 167 16.19 -3.23 -6.89
C LEU A 167 15.44 -3.04 -8.21
N HIS A 168 14.19 -3.53 -8.30
CA HIS A 168 13.44 -3.62 -9.56
C HIS A 168 12.39 -2.52 -9.74
N ASP A 169 11.92 -1.92 -8.64
CA ASP A 169 10.91 -0.85 -8.69
C ASP A 169 11.55 0.55 -8.57
N ILE A 170 12.88 0.60 -8.70
CA ILE A 170 13.69 1.81 -8.84
C ILE A 170 14.51 1.65 -10.12
N ASP A 171 14.37 2.59 -11.07
CA ASP A 171 15.12 2.58 -12.32
C ASP A 171 16.64 2.59 -12.02
N GLU A 172 17.41 1.72 -12.69
CA GLU A 172 18.86 1.55 -12.48
C GLU A 172 19.63 2.88 -12.54
N LYS A 173 19.22 3.80 -13.41
CA LYS A 173 19.85 5.12 -13.53
C LYS A 173 19.83 5.95 -12.24
N TYR A 174 18.95 5.61 -11.28
CA TYR A 174 18.84 6.28 -9.98
C TYR A 174 19.55 5.55 -8.85
N HIS A 175 20.07 4.32 -9.07
CA HIS A 175 20.72 3.55 -7.99
C HIS A 175 21.95 4.22 -7.42
N ASN A 176 22.61 5.09 -8.18
CA ASN A 176 23.76 5.89 -7.73
C ASN A 176 23.39 7.01 -6.75
N LEU A 177 22.10 7.37 -6.65
CA LEU A 177 21.58 8.34 -5.68
C LEU A 177 21.44 7.72 -4.28
N ILE A 178 21.42 6.38 -4.18
CA ILE A 178 21.35 5.65 -2.90
C ILE A 178 22.77 5.53 -2.35
N VAL A 179 23.05 6.26 -1.29
CA VAL A 179 24.39 6.34 -0.69
C VAL A 179 24.53 5.51 0.59
N GLY A 180 25.78 5.29 1.02
CA GLY A 180 26.12 4.61 2.29
C GLY A 180 25.97 3.09 2.26
N ASN A 181 25.72 2.49 3.43
CA ASN A 181 25.53 1.05 3.59
C ASN A 181 24.16 0.63 3.05
N ARG A 182 24.14 -0.16 1.98
CA ARG A 182 22.92 -0.51 1.27
C ARG A 182 22.77 -2.02 1.04
N VAL A 183 21.53 -2.49 1.07
CA VAL A 183 21.13 -3.87 0.78
C VAL A 183 19.94 -3.82 -0.17
N SER A 184 20.00 -4.53 -1.27
CA SER A 184 18.91 -4.62 -2.22
C SER A 184 17.95 -5.73 -1.84
N TYR A 185 16.65 -5.53 -2.15
CA TYR A 185 15.66 -6.59 -2.11
C TYR A 185 14.81 -6.58 -3.38
N GLY A 186 14.19 -7.71 -3.69
CA GLY A 186 13.33 -7.79 -4.89
C GLY A 186 13.22 -9.19 -5.45
N ASP A 187 13.58 -9.35 -6.73
CA ASP A 187 13.63 -10.63 -7.43
C ASP A 187 15.05 -11.25 -7.35
N GLU A 188 15.29 -12.33 -8.04
CA GLU A 188 16.49 -13.21 -7.93
C GLU A 188 17.86 -12.51 -8.03
N SER A 189 17.94 -11.31 -8.61
CA SER A 189 19.21 -10.55 -8.70
C SER A 189 19.49 -9.66 -7.50
N ALA A 190 18.57 -9.58 -6.53
CA ALA A 190 18.72 -8.80 -5.32
C ALA A 190 19.44 -9.59 -4.19
N ASP A 191 20.04 -8.87 -3.22
CA ASP A 191 20.70 -9.48 -2.06
C ASP A 191 19.72 -10.31 -1.21
N VAL A 192 18.46 -9.89 -1.13
CA VAL A 192 17.38 -10.59 -0.44
C VAL A 192 16.20 -10.75 -1.38
N PHE A 193 15.74 -11.98 -1.59
CA PHE A 193 14.54 -12.24 -2.41
C PHE A 193 13.73 -13.44 -1.92
N LEU A 194 12.46 -13.47 -2.33
CA LEU A 194 11.55 -14.60 -2.13
C LEU A 194 11.37 -15.32 -3.46
N GLU A 195 11.92 -16.52 -3.57
CA GLU A 195 11.72 -17.40 -4.72
C GLU A 195 10.34 -18.06 -4.66
N ILE A 196 9.49 -17.77 -5.66
CA ILE A 196 8.13 -18.33 -5.72
C ILE A 196 8.23 -19.76 -6.28
N LYS A 197 7.88 -20.76 -5.48
CA LYS A 197 7.80 -22.17 -5.88
C LYS A 197 6.44 -22.51 -6.48
N LYS A 198 5.36 -21.98 -5.89
CA LYS A 198 4.00 -22.28 -6.30
C LYS A 198 3.06 -21.14 -5.93
N THR A 199 2.15 -20.79 -6.85
CA THR A 199 1.03 -19.87 -6.61
C THR A 199 -0.26 -20.67 -6.54
N THR A 200 -1.09 -20.41 -5.52
CA THR A 200 -2.41 -21.00 -5.31
C THR A 200 -3.46 -19.87 -5.25
N ASP A 201 -4.73 -20.20 -5.16
CA ASP A 201 -5.83 -19.25 -4.96
C ASP A 201 -5.86 -18.61 -3.55
N THR A 202 -5.08 -19.16 -2.61
CA THR A 202 -5.02 -18.72 -1.21
C THR A 202 -3.68 -18.12 -0.82
N GLY A 203 -2.70 -18.06 -1.74
CA GLY A 203 -1.37 -17.50 -1.49
C GLY A 203 -0.27 -18.15 -2.29
N CYS A 204 0.96 -18.07 -1.77
CA CYS A 204 2.15 -18.62 -2.42
C CYS A 204 2.97 -19.50 -1.47
N ILE A 205 3.69 -20.46 -2.05
CA ILE A 205 4.79 -21.18 -1.40
C ILE A 205 6.08 -20.54 -1.90
N VAL A 206 6.91 -20.05 -0.99
CA VAL A 206 8.15 -19.33 -1.31
C VAL A 206 9.33 -19.83 -0.48
N ASN A 207 10.56 -19.59 -0.95
CA ASN A 207 11.77 -19.69 -0.14
C ASN A 207 12.42 -18.32 0.01
N LEU A 208 12.84 -17.98 1.22
CA LEU A 208 13.66 -16.78 1.47
C LEU A 208 15.11 -17.10 1.11
N LYS A 209 15.69 -16.29 0.25
CA LYS A 209 17.10 -16.35 -0.21
C LYS A 209 17.85 -15.13 0.29
N HIS A 210 19.02 -15.39 0.86
CA HIS A 210 19.97 -14.39 1.32
C HIS A 210 21.39 -14.96 1.24
N SER A 211 22.43 -14.14 1.32
CA SER A 211 23.84 -14.57 1.29
C SER A 211 24.19 -15.62 2.36
N GLU A 212 23.51 -15.61 3.49
CA GLU A 212 23.72 -16.56 4.59
C GLU A 212 23.04 -17.92 4.38
N GLY A 213 22.16 -18.04 3.38
CA GLY A 213 21.50 -19.31 3.06
C GLY A 213 20.10 -19.17 2.43
N THR A 214 19.39 -20.28 2.50
CA THR A 214 18.04 -20.42 1.95
C THR A 214 17.13 -21.03 3.01
N SER A 215 15.95 -20.46 3.25
CA SER A 215 14.94 -21.05 4.12
C SER A 215 14.33 -22.31 3.53
N GLN A 216 13.65 -23.08 4.37
CA GLN A 216 12.67 -24.06 3.91
C GLN A 216 11.46 -23.39 3.27
N ASP A 217 10.51 -24.17 2.74
CA ASP A 217 9.29 -23.69 2.13
C ASP A 217 8.42 -22.92 3.14
N ILE A 218 8.04 -21.71 2.76
CA ILE A 218 7.21 -20.80 3.56
C ILE A 218 5.85 -20.66 2.86
N ASN A 219 4.76 -20.96 3.56
CA ASN A 219 3.42 -20.70 3.08
C ASN A 219 3.01 -19.28 3.47
N ILE A 220 2.79 -18.40 2.49
CA ILE A 220 2.33 -17.03 2.71
C ILE A 220 0.95 -16.82 2.10
N SER A 221 0.05 -16.18 2.86
CA SER A 221 -1.33 -15.88 2.42
C SER A 221 -1.40 -14.59 1.62
N VAL A 222 -0.48 -14.40 0.65
CA VAL A 222 -0.35 -13.18 -0.14
C VAL A 222 -0.19 -13.53 -1.61
N LEU A 223 -0.82 -12.73 -2.47
CA LEU A 223 -0.79 -12.87 -3.92
C LEU A 223 -0.22 -11.61 -4.58
N GLY A 224 0.35 -11.82 -5.76
CA GLY A 224 0.88 -10.75 -6.60
C GLY A 224 2.34 -10.41 -6.32
N LYS A 225 3.09 -10.33 -7.41
CA LYS A 225 4.55 -10.10 -7.39
C LYS A 225 4.92 -8.82 -6.60
N HIS A 226 4.13 -7.76 -6.73
CA HIS A 226 4.33 -6.51 -6.01
C HIS A 226 4.13 -6.64 -4.49
N ASN A 227 3.17 -7.46 -4.04
CA ASN A 227 2.98 -7.73 -2.62
C ASN A 227 4.09 -8.62 -2.08
N ILE A 228 4.55 -9.61 -2.86
CA ILE A 228 5.70 -10.45 -2.50
C ILE A 228 6.95 -9.60 -2.34
N ARG A 229 7.21 -8.64 -3.25
CA ARG A 229 8.30 -7.67 -3.09
C ARG A 229 8.16 -6.85 -1.79
N SER A 230 6.94 -6.41 -1.44
CA SER A 230 6.71 -5.72 -0.15
C SER A 230 7.07 -6.58 1.05
N ILE A 231 6.75 -7.88 1.01
CA ILE A 231 7.10 -8.86 2.05
C ILE A 231 8.61 -9.12 2.06
N THR A 232 9.24 -9.16 0.88
CA THR A 232 10.71 -9.28 0.77
C THR A 232 11.42 -8.10 1.43
N GLY A 233 10.91 -6.88 1.27
CA GLY A 233 11.43 -5.71 1.99
C GLY A 233 11.32 -5.85 3.51
N ALA A 234 10.22 -6.44 4.00
CA ALA A 234 10.06 -6.75 5.42
C ALA A 234 11.02 -7.84 5.90
N ALA A 235 11.27 -8.88 5.08
CA ALA A 235 12.26 -9.92 5.38
C ALA A 235 13.67 -9.32 5.47
N ALA A 236 14.05 -8.46 4.52
CA ALA A 236 15.33 -7.76 4.53
C ALA A 236 15.49 -6.87 5.79
N ALA A 237 14.41 -6.23 6.25
CA ALA A 237 14.42 -5.45 7.49
C ALA A 237 14.59 -6.34 8.73
N GLY A 238 13.94 -7.51 8.78
CA GLY A 238 14.13 -8.51 9.85
C GLY A 238 15.58 -8.95 9.97
N LEU A 239 16.19 -9.35 8.85
CA LEU A 239 17.62 -9.72 8.79
C LEU A 239 18.52 -8.56 9.22
N ALA A 240 18.25 -7.34 8.75
CA ALA A 240 19.03 -6.15 9.12
C ALA A 240 18.88 -5.77 10.59
N CYS A 241 17.79 -6.15 11.25
CA CYS A 241 17.57 -5.98 12.69
C CYS A 241 18.23 -7.10 13.54
N GLY A 242 18.83 -8.13 12.93
CA GLY A 242 19.50 -9.22 13.61
C GLY A 242 18.59 -10.42 13.92
N MET A 243 17.53 -10.63 13.15
CA MET A 243 16.81 -11.88 13.08
C MET A 243 17.56 -12.85 12.16
N ASN A 244 17.55 -14.14 12.48
CA ASN A 244 18.10 -15.15 11.58
C ASN A 244 17.06 -15.54 10.51
N ILE A 245 17.48 -16.33 9.51
CA ILE A 245 16.63 -16.74 8.37
C ILE A 245 15.38 -17.51 8.83
N GLU A 246 15.50 -18.38 9.82
CA GLU A 246 14.42 -19.20 10.35
C GLU A 246 13.40 -18.36 11.12
N GLU A 247 13.86 -17.40 11.93
CA GLU A 247 13.00 -16.43 12.63
C GLU A 247 12.20 -15.60 11.64
N VAL A 248 12.85 -15.09 10.58
CA VAL A 248 12.20 -14.32 9.53
C VAL A 248 11.20 -15.20 8.76
N ALA A 249 11.60 -16.41 8.34
CA ALA A 249 10.73 -17.34 7.61
C ALA A 249 9.45 -17.67 8.41
N ALA A 250 9.58 -17.95 9.71
CA ALA A 250 8.44 -18.18 10.59
C ALA A 250 7.53 -16.95 10.70
N ALA A 251 8.11 -15.75 10.80
CA ALA A 251 7.37 -14.50 10.88
C ALA A 251 6.59 -14.20 9.58
N LEU A 252 7.16 -14.52 8.41
CA LEU A 252 6.50 -14.30 7.11
C LEU A 252 5.17 -15.05 6.98
N THR A 253 5.02 -16.22 7.62
CA THR A 253 3.75 -16.99 7.62
C THR A 253 2.59 -16.23 8.29
N LYS A 254 2.89 -15.25 9.15
CA LYS A 254 1.91 -14.47 9.92
C LYS A 254 1.44 -13.22 9.20
N ILE A 255 2.08 -12.86 8.10
CA ILE A 255 1.71 -11.68 7.31
C ILE A 255 0.32 -11.90 6.69
N LYS A 256 -0.55 -10.92 6.90
CA LYS A 256 -1.88 -10.87 6.28
C LYS A 256 -1.91 -9.74 5.26
N PRO A 257 -2.63 -9.92 4.14
CA PRO A 257 -2.84 -8.84 3.19
C PRO A 257 -3.47 -7.62 3.87
N VAL A 258 -3.05 -6.44 3.47
CA VAL A 258 -3.68 -5.19 3.89
C VAL A 258 -5.03 -5.07 3.17
N SER A 259 -6.06 -4.61 3.85
CA SER A 259 -7.40 -4.39 3.27
C SER A 259 -7.31 -3.61 1.96
N GLY A 260 -7.99 -4.08 0.93
CA GLY A 260 -7.99 -3.46 -0.39
C GLY A 260 -6.66 -3.52 -1.15
N ARG A 261 -5.72 -4.38 -0.75
CA ARG A 261 -4.42 -4.61 -1.39
C ARG A 261 -4.25 -6.08 -1.75
N MET A 262 -4.98 -6.53 -2.77
CA MET A 262 -5.05 -7.94 -3.21
C MET A 262 -5.42 -8.87 -2.05
N ASN A 263 -6.34 -8.43 -1.18
CA ASN A 263 -6.83 -9.20 -0.05
C ASN A 263 -7.74 -10.34 -0.53
N ILE A 264 -7.49 -11.56 -0.06
CA ILE A 264 -8.21 -12.75 -0.48
C ILE A 264 -9.39 -12.98 0.48
N LEU A 265 -10.60 -12.92 -0.05
CA LEU A 265 -11.82 -13.12 0.70
C LEU A 265 -12.66 -14.25 0.10
N ARG A 266 -13.42 -14.94 0.95
CA ARG A 266 -14.36 -15.97 0.51
C ARG A 266 -15.68 -15.33 0.10
N GLY A 267 -16.12 -15.62 -1.13
CA GLY A 267 -17.39 -15.17 -1.65
C GLY A 267 -18.47 -16.29 -1.62
N ILE A 268 -19.70 -15.87 -1.91
CA ILE A 268 -20.85 -16.78 -2.11
C ILE A 268 -20.55 -17.79 -3.23
N ARG A 269 -21.23 -18.94 -3.22
CA ARG A 269 -21.13 -19.99 -4.26
C ARG A 269 -19.69 -20.49 -4.51
N GLY A 270 -18.83 -20.43 -3.48
CA GLY A 270 -17.43 -20.92 -3.58
C GLY A 270 -16.50 -19.98 -4.33
N CYS A 271 -16.91 -18.77 -4.71
CA CYS A 271 -16.02 -17.86 -5.39
C CYS A 271 -14.92 -17.28 -4.48
N THR A 272 -13.78 -17.00 -5.06
CA THR A 272 -12.66 -16.29 -4.42
C THR A 272 -12.69 -14.83 -4.87
N LEU A 273 -12.75 -13.91 -3.90
CA LEU A 273 -12.76 -12.47 -4.15
C LEU A 273 -11.36 -11.90 -3.89
N LEU A 274 -10.76 -11.31 -4.91
CA LEU A 274 -9.50 -10.58 -4.81
C LEU A 274 -9.80 -9.09 -4.64
N ASP A 275 -9.84 -8.64 -3.38
CA ASP A 275 -10.09 -7.24 -3.02
C ASP A 275 -8.83 -6.41 -3.18
N ASP A 276 -8.72 -5.67 -4.28
CA ASP A 276 -7.66 -4.71 -4.54
C ASP A 276 -8.24 -3.29 -4.76
N THR A 277 -9.24 -2.96 -3.94
CA THR A 277 -10.12 -1.79 -4.08
C THR A 277 -9.61 -0.52 -3.40
N TYR A 278 -8.40 -0.53 -2.80
CA TYR A 278 -7.90 0.66 -2.10
C TYR A 278 -7.71 1.85 -3.04
N ASN A 279 -6.98 1.67 -4.14
CA ASN A 279 -6.75 2.67 -5.18
C ASN A 279 -6.33 2.00 -6.49
N ALA A 280 -6.35 2.73 -7.61
CA ALA A 280 -5.92 2.25 -8.91
C ALA A 280 -5.04 3.29 -9.61
N SER A 281 -3.88 2.82 -10.09
CA SER A 281 -3.03 3.49 -11.08
C SER A 281 -2.79 2.54 -12.24
N PRO A 282 -2.32 3.00 -13.42
CA PRO A 282 -2.10 2.15 -14.57
C PRO A 282 -1.22 0.92 -14.26
N ILE A 283 -0.07 1.14 -13.65
CA ILE A 283 0.87 0.07 -13.27
C ILE A 283 0.24 -0.89 -12.26
N ALA A 284 -0.51 -0.37 -11.28
CA ALA A 284 -1.16 -1.22 -10.29
C ALA A 284 -2.30 -2.04 -10.91
N MET A 285 -3.05 -1.49 -11.87
CA MET A 285 -4.12 -2.19 -12.60
C MET A 285 -3.54 -3.34 -13.43
N GLU A 286 -2.48 -3.08 -14.18
CA GLU A 286 -1.74 -4.07 -14.96
C GLU A 286 -1.23 -5.21 -14.07
N ASN A 287 -0.56 -4.89 -12.96
CA ASN A 287 -0.04 -5.88 -12.03
C ASN A 287 -1.14 -6.75 -11.40
N SER A 288 -2.32 -6.18 -11.15
CA SER A 288 -3.44 -6.93 -10.61
C SER A 288 -4.05 -7.88 -11.63
N LEU A 289 -4.15 -7.47 -12.89
CA LEU A 289 -4.56 -8.35 -13.99
C LEU A 289 -3.56 -9.49 -14.20
N LYS A 290 -2.26 -9.19 -14.24
CA LYS A 290 -1.20 -10.22 -14.34
C LYS A 290 -1.27 -11.22 -13.18
N THR A 291 -1.59 -10.74 -11.97
CA THR A 291 -1.79 -11.60 -10.81
C THR A 291 -3.00 -12.51 -11.00
N LEU A 292 -4.16 -11.97 -11.43
CA LEU A 292 -5.34 -12.76 -11.73
C LEU A 292 -5.05 -13.83 -12.79
N TYR A 293 -4.31 -13.49 -13.84
CA TYR A 293 -3.94 -14.42 -14.91
C TYR A 293 -3.02 -15.55 -14.44
N SER A 294 -2.13 -15.28 -13.47
CA SER A 294 -1.21 -16.28 -12.92
C SER A 294 -1.87 -17.29 -11.97
N ILE A 295 -3.07 -17.02 -11.48
CA ILE A 295 -3.81 -17.93 -10.60
C ILE A 295 -4.38 -19.09 -11.42
N SER A 296 -4.18 -20.31 -10.93
CA SER A 296 -4.82 -21.50 -11.50
C SER A 296 -6.29 -21.56 -11.06
N ALA A 297 -7.18 -20.99 -11.89
CA ALA A 297 -8.63 -21.00 -11.67
C ALA A 297 -9.32 -21.24 -13.01
N ASN A 298 -10.45 -22.03 -12.98
CA ASN A 298 -11.20 -22.36 -14.18
C ASN A 298 -11.98 -21.17 -14.74
N HIS A 299 -12.51 -20.31 -13.85
CA HIS A 299 -13.32 -19.15 -14.20
C HIS A 299 -12.70 -17.90 -13.58
N LYS A 300 -12.48 -16.87 -14.39
CA LYS A 300 -11.90 -15.59 -13.96
C LYS A 300 -12.74 -14.43 -14.45
N ILE A 301 -13.05 -13.53 -13.52
CA ILE A 301 -13.77 -12.28 -13.81
C ILE A 301 -12.90 -11.12 -13.30
N ALA A 302 -12.83 -10.04 -14.07
CA ALA A 302 -12.24 -8.78 -13.61
C ALA A 302 -13.30 -7.70 -13.51
N VAL A 303 -13.33 -6.98 -12.39
CA VAL A 303 -14.17 -5.79 -12.15
C VAL A 303 -13.22 -4.61 -12.01
N LEU A 304 -13.12 -3.80 -13.06
CA LEU A 304 -12.17 -2.71 -13.17
C LEU A 304 -12.88 -1.35 -13.12
N GLY A 305 -12.56 -0.55 -12.13
CA GLY A 305 -13.06 0.81 -11.97
C GLY A 305 -12.16 1.86 -12.60
N ASP A 306 -12.63 3.11 -12.65
CA ASP A 306 -11.84 4.23 -13.13
C ASP A 306 -10.52 4.38 -12.35
N MET A 307 -9.50 4.85 -13.07
CA MET A 307 -8.23 5.32 -12.52
C MET A 307 -8.27 6.85 -12.45
N ASN A 308 -8.30 7.38 -11.22
CA ASN A 308 -8.36 8.83 -10.98
C ASN A 308 -6.95 9.46 -11.00
N GLU A 309 -6.90 10.79 -10.94
CA GLU A 309 -5.66 11.58 -10.77
C GLU A 309 -4.67 11.45 -11.95
N LEU A 310 -5.15 11.05 -13.13
CA LEU A 310 -4.31 10.88 -14.33
C LEU A 310 -4.29 12.13 -15.24
N GLY A 311 -5.12 13.14 -14.95
CA GLY A 311 -5.19 14.36 -15.74
C GLY A 311 -5.41 14.10 -17.23
N GLU A 312 -4.64 14.73 -18.09
CA GLU A 312 -4.73 14.61 -19.57
C GLU A 312 -4.40 13.20 -20.09
N THR A 313 -3.66 12.38 -19.34
CA THR A 313 -3.30 11.02 -19.75
C THR A 313 -4.40 9.99 -19.46
N SER A 314 -5.49 10.38 -18.81
CA SER A 314 -6.54 9.46 -18.35
C SER A 314 -7.10 8.60 -19.49
N GLU A 315 -7.42 9.19 -20.64
CA GLU A 315 -7.93 8.44 -21.80
C GLU A 315 -6.93 7.39 -22.29
N SER A 316 -5.68 7.79 -22.52
CA SER A 316 -4.64 6.87 -23.04
C SER A 316 -4.33 5.74 -22.06
N GLU A 317 -4.30 6.02 -20.77
CA GLU A 317 -4.02 5.00 -19.77
C GLU A 317 -5.17 4.00 -19.61
N HIS A 318 -6.44 4.44 -19.67
CA HIS A 318 -7.57 3.52 -19.68
C HIS A 318 -7.59 2.63 -20.94
N LYS A 319 -7.22 3.17 -22.13
CA LYS A 319 -7.09 2.38 -23.35
C LYS A 319 -6.01 1.32 -23.22
N LYS A 320 -4.83 1.65 -22.68
CA LYS A 320 -3.75 0.68 -22.44
C LYS A 320 -4.20 -0.49 -21.55
N ILE A 321 -5.00 -0.22 -20.51
CA ILE A 321 -5.54 -1.31 -19.69
C ILE A 321 -6.50 -2.17 -20.51
N GLY A 322 -7.32 -1.58 -21.38
CA GLY A 322 -8.16 -2.33 -22.31
C GLY A 322 -7.35 -3.25 -23.24
N GLU A 323 -6.16 -2.82 -23.68
CA GLU A 323 -5.23 -3.61 -24.51
C GLU A 323 -4.65 -4.82 -23.76
N ILE A 324 -4.48 -4.72 -22.43
CA ILE A 324 -3.94 -5.77 -21.57
C ILE A 324 -5.02 -6.80 -21.19
N CYS A 325 -6.31 -6.46 -21.32
CA CYS A 325 -7.38 -7.40 -21.07
C CYS A 325 -7.35 -8.55 -22.07
N ASP A 326 -7.20 -9.78 -21.55
CA ASP A 326 -7.01 -11.00 -22.34
C ASP A 326 -8.27 -11.87 -22.32
N SER A 327 -8.92 -11.98 -23.49
CA SER A 327 -10.15 -12.78 -23.66
C SER A 327 -9.93 -14.28 -23.49
N SER A 328 -8.69 -14.77 -23.58
CA SER A 328 -8.37 -16.17 -23.28
C SER A 328 -8.30 -16.46 -21.78
N GLN A 329 -8.14 -15.44 -20.95
CA GLN A 329 -8.01 -15.53 -19.50
C GLN A 329 -9.27 -15.07 -18.74
N LEU A 330 -10.05 -14.16 -19.34
CA LEU A 330 -11.24 -13.59 -18.72
C LEU A 330 -12.53 -14.13 -19.34
N GLU A 331 -13.36 -14.75 -18.53
CA GLU A 331 -14.73 -15.11 -18.93
C GLU A 331 -15.64 -13.87 -19.06
N LEU A 332 -15.41 -12.89 -18.19
CA LEU A 332 -16.14 -11.64 -18.18
C LEU A 332 -15.25 -10.51 -17.64
N LEU A 333 -15.31 -9.38 -18.30
CA LEU A 333 -14.80 -8.11 -17.83
C LEU A 333 -15.97 -7.21 -17.46
N ILE A 334 -15.98 -6.68 -16.25
CA ILE A 334 -16.92 -5.66 -15.80
C ILE A 334 -16.17 -4.34 -15.65
N THR A 335 -16.65 -3.28 -16.24
CA THR A 335 -16.11 -1.93 -16.02
C THR A 335 -17.05 -1.10 -15.17
N VAL A 336 -16.50 -0.27 -14.27
CA VAL A 336 -17.27 0.59 -13.37
C VAL A 336 -16.73 2.02 -13.44
N GLY A 337 -17.61 2.95 -13.79
CA GLY A 337 -17.28 4.36 -13.92
C GLY A 337 -17.20 4.83 -15.37
N LYS A 338 -17.15 6.16 -15.52
CA LYS A 338 -17.29 6.82 -16.84
C LYS A 338 -16.08 6.61 -17.74
N MET A 339 -14.88 6.68 -17.19
CA MET A 339 -13.63 6.57 -17.97
C MET A 339 -13.40 5.13 -18.42
N SER A 340 -13.58 4.17 -17.54
CA SER A 340 -13.47 2.74 -17.86
C SER A 340 -14.51 2.32 -18.89
N LYS A 341 -15.77 2.76 -18.74
CA LYS A 341 -16.85 2.52 -19.71
C LYS A 341 -16.54 3.13 -21.08
N LYS A 342 -16.01 4.36 -21.12
CA LYS A 342 -15.78 5.10 -22.38
C LYS A 342 -14.51 4.69 -23.10
N HIS A 343 -13.43 4.38 -22.38
CA HIS A 343 -12.10 4.23 -22.97
C HIS A 343 -11.48 2.84 -22.81
N LEU A 344 -11.75 2.12 -21.71
CA LEU A 344 -11.23 0.77 -21.49
C LEU A 344 -12.12 -0.30 -22.16
N ALA A 345 -13.43 -0.26 -21.89
CA ALA A 345 -14.39 -1.27 -22.38
C ALA A 345 -14.33 -1.49 -23.89
N PRO A 346 -14.37 -0.45 -24.77
CA PRO A 346 -14.37 -0.65 -26.22
C PRO A 346 -13.08 -1.30 -26.73
N ILE A 347 -11.94 -1.06 -26.09
CA ILE A 347 -10.68 -1.67 -26.48
C ILE A 347 -10.65 -3.14 -26.07
N ALA A 348 -11.09 -3.46 -24.86
CA ALA A 348 -11.20 -4.85 -24.41
C ALA A 348 -12.19 -5.66 -25.25
N GLU A 349 -13.33 -5.09 -25.66
CA GLU A 349 -14.27 -5.71 -26.58
C GLU A 349 -13.65 -6.00 -27.93
N LYS A 350 -12.88 -5.05 -28.49
CA LYS A 350 -12.13 -5.25 -29.74
C LYS A 350 -11.11 -6.38 -29.61
N ASN A 351 -10.56 -6.61 -28.42
CA ASN A 351 -9.65 -7.74 -28.12
C ASN A 351 -10.40 -9.04 -27.81
N GLY A 352 -11.72 -9.09 -28.02
CA GLY A 352 -12.54 -10.29 -27.89
C GLY A 352 -13.07 -10.55 -26.46
N CYS A 353 -12.86 -9.65 -25.51
CA CYS A 353 -13.41 -9.79 -24.17
C CYS A 353 -14.93 -9.58 -24.19
N LYS A 354 -15.65 -10.40 -23.42
CA LYS A 354 -17.05 -10.12 -23.08
C LYS A 354 -17.07 -9.01 -22.01
N VAL A 355 -17.66 -7.86 -22.32
CA VAL A 355 -17.64 -6.69 -21.43
C VAL A 355 -19.05 -6.28 -21.03
N ILE A 356 -19.23 -5.92 -19.75
CA ILE A 356 -20.44 -5.27 -19.21
C ILE A 356 -20.01 -4.05 -18.42
N SER A 357 -20.66 -2.91 -18.64
CA SER A 357 -20.31 -1.65 -18.00
C SER A 357 -21.41 -1.18 -17.04
N PHE A 358 -21.00 -0.76 -15.85
CA PHE A 358 -21.87 -0.13 -14.86
C PHE A 358 -21.36 1.26 -14.50
N ASP A 359 -22.27 2.11 -14.07
CA ASP A 359 -21.90 3.44 -13.61
C ASP A 359 -21.55 3.46 -12.11
N ALA A 360 -22.03 2.47 -11.33
CA ALA A 360 -21.80 2.37 -9.89
C ALA A 360 -21.38 0.95 -9.46
N ALA A 361 -20.49 0.86 -8.45
CA ALA A 361 -20.00 -0.41 -7.92
C ALA A 361 -21.10 -1.32 -7.36
N LEU A 362 -22.09 -0.73 -6.70
CA LEU A 362 -23.21 -1.47 -6.12
C LEU A 362 -24.02 -2.23 -7.18
N GLU A 363 -24.19 -1.63 -8.37
CA GLU A 363 -24.89 -2.27 -9.50
C GLU A 363 -24.09 -3.48 -10.01
N ALA A 364 -22.79 -3.32 -10.19
CA ALA A 364 -21.88 -4.41 -10.57
C ALA A 364 -21.93 -5.56 -9.56
N GLY A 365 -21.89 -5.26 -8.25
CA GLY A 365 -22.01 -6.25 -7.19
C GLY A 365 -23.34 -7.01 -7.22
N LYS A 366 -24.47 -6.30 -7.39
CA LYS A 366 -25.81 -6.91 -7.51
C LYS A 366 -25.93 -7.77 -8.77
N PHE A 367 -25.37 -7.33 -9.88
CA PHE A 367 -25.32 -8.11 -11.12
C PHE A 367 -24.59 -9.43 -10.90
N LEU A 368 -23.38 -9.39 -10.35
CA LEU A 368 -22.59 -10.59 -10.04
C LEU A 368 -23.29 -11.52 -9.04
N LYS A 369 -23.94 -10.97 -8.01
CA LYS A 369 -24.71 -11.74 -7.03
C LYS A 369 -25.81 -12.57 -7.67
N ASN A 370 -26.42 -12.10 -8.77
CA ASN A 370 -27.48 -12.75 -9.49
C ASN A 370 -26.98 -13.58 -10.70
N SER A 371 -25.68 -13.53 -11.01
CA SER A 371 -25.04 -14.29 -12.09
C SER A 371 -24.55 -15.65 -11.60
N ASP A 372 -24.29 -16.57 -12.53
CA ASP A 372 -23.60 -17.82 -12.22
C ASP A 372 -22.09 -17.56 -12.07
N ILE A 373 -21.64 -17.50 -10.82
CA ILE A 373 -20.23 -17.23 -10.45
C ILE A 373 -19.65 -18.38 -9.61
N LYS A 374 -20.20 -19.58 -9.75
CA LYS A 374 -19.73 -20.73 -8.98
C LYS A 374 -18.25 -20.98 -9.22
N ASP A 375 -17.49 -21.16 -8.13
CA ASP A 375 -16.05 -21.48 -8.14
C ASP A 375 -15.19 -20.51 -8.99
N THR A 376 -15.64 -19.26 -9.10
CA THR A 376 -14.99 -18.20 -9.90
C THR A 376 -14.03 -17.37 -9.06
N THR A 377 -12.86 -17.02 -9.61
CA THR A 377 -11.97 -16.01 -9.04
C THR A 377 -12.28 -14.64 -9.62
N ILE A 378 -12.61 -13.68 -8.76
CA ILE A 378 -13.08 -12.34 -9.16
C ILE A 378 -12.12 -11.28 -8.61
N LEU A 379 -11.47 -10.54 -9.48
CA LEU A 379 -10.64 -9.37 -9.14
C LEU A 379 -11.50 -8.12 -9.08
N PHE A 380 -11.33 -7.31 -8.04
CA PHE A 380 -11.93 -5.98 -7.92
C PHE A 380 -10.83 -4.93 -7.77
N LYS A 381 -10.70 -4.00 -8.72
CA LYS A 381 -9.72 -2.93 -8.67
C LYS A 381 -10.23 -1.63 -9.27
N GLY A 382 -10.15 -0.55 -8.49
CA GLY A 382 -10.57 0.79 -8.90
C GLY A 382 -10.06 1.86 -7.93
N SER A 383 -10.16 3.11 -8.35
CA SER A 383 -9.72 4.25 -7.54
C SER A 383 -10.61 4.50 -6.33
N GLN A 384 -10.05 5.20 -5.35
CA GLN A 384 -10.72 5.47 -4.08
C GLN A 384 -11.87 6.50 -4.17
N GLY A 385 -11.78 7.46 -5.06
CA GLY A 385 -12.74 8.57 -5.17
C GLY A 385 -13.89 8.25 -6.13
N GLY A 386 -15.13 8.13 -5.64
CA GLY A 386 -16.32 8.01 -6.49
C GLY A 386 -16.54 6.67 -7.19
N ILE A 387 -15.68 5.66 -6.95
CA ILE A 387 -15.80 4.33 -7.55
C ILE A 387 -16.25 3.30 -6.51
N TYR A 388 -15.58 3.26 -5.33
CA TYR A 388 -15.98 2.45 -4.15
C TYR A 388 -16.25 0.97 -4.45
N LEU A 389 -15.36 0.31 -5.21
CA LEU A 389 -15.53 -1.10 -5.60
C LEU A 389 -15.62 -2.08 -4.42
N GLU A 390 -15.17 -1.70 -3.23
CA GLU A 390 -15.39 -2.48 -2.02
C GLU A 390 -16.89 -2.70 -1.72
N ASP A 391 -17.78 -1.86 -2.24
CA ASP A 391 -19.21 -2.06 -2.08
C ASP A 391 -19.73 -3.17 -3.01
N ALA A 392 -19.11 -3.39 -4.18
CA ALA A 392 -19.37 -4.57 -5.01
C ALA A 392 -18.85 -5.85 -4.34
N VAL A 393 -17.64 -5.82 -3.76
CA VAL A 393 -17.07 -6.95 -2.99
C VAL A 393 -18.01 -7.34 -1.86
N LYS A 394 -18.54 -6.36 -1.12
CA LYS A 394 -19.44 -6.56 0.02
C LYS A 394 -20.70 -7.35 -0.33
N GLU A 395 -21.27 -7.15 -1.53
CA GLU A 395 -22.45 -7.88 -2.00
C GLU A 395 -22.21 -9.39 -2.17
N LEU A 396 -20.95 -9.78 -2.33
CA LEU A 396 -20.55 -11.15 -2.66
C LEU A 396 -19.90 -11.90 -1.47
N LEU A 397 -19.68 -11.25 -0.33
CA LEU A 397 -19.07 -11.89 0.84
C LEU A 397 -19.88 -13.10 1.31
N LEU A 398 -19.20 -14.23 1.53
CA LEU A 398 -19.81 -15.42 2.15
C LEU A 398 -20.25 -15.12 3.59
N ASN A 399 -19.38 -14.48 4.37
CA ASN A 399 -19.68 -14.00 5.71
C ASN A 399 -19.82 -12.46 5.69
N PRO A 400 -21.01 -11.90 5.93
CA PRO A 400 -21.23 -10.44 5.96
C PRO A 400 -20.33 -9.70 6.96
N ASN A 401 -19.88 -10.35 8.04
CA ASN A 401 -18.98 -9.73 9.03
C ASN A 401 -17.59 -9.46 8.44
N ASP A 402 -17.21 -10.15 7.37
CA ASP A 402 -15.95 -9.89 6.67
C ASP A 402 -15.92 -8.50 5.97
N ALA A 403 -17.05 -7.79 5.94
CA ALA A 403 -17.11 -6.39 5.52
C ALA A 403 -16.16 -5.49 6.34
N GLU A 404 -15.86 -5.84 7.59
CA GLU A 404 -14.89 -5.12 8.41
C GLU A 404 -13.46 -5.22 7.88
N LYS A 405 -13.16 -6.25 7.08
CA LYS A 405 -11.87 -6.44 6.40
C LYS A 405 -11.70 -5.59 5.14
N LEU A 406 -12.78 -4.93 4.68
CA LEU A 406 -12.75 -4.05 3.53
C LEU A 406 -12.29 -2.63 3.91
N VAL A 407 -11.82 -1.88 2.92
CA VAL A 407 -11.48 -0.47 3.09
C VAL A 407 -12.73 0.40 3.28
N ARG A 408 -12.57 1.61 3.82
CA ARG A 408 -13.61 2.66 3.91
C ARG A 408 -14.89 2.22 4.61
N GLN A 409 -14.76 1.49 5.75
CA GLN A 409 -15.90 1.01 6.54
C GLN A 409 -16.21 1.88 7.77
N SER A 410 -15.44 2.94 8.05
CA SER A 410 -15.73 3.86 9.17
C SER A 410 -17.07 4.58 8.98
N GLN A 411 -17.66 5.08 10.07
CA GLN A 411 -18.93 5.80 10.03
C GLN A 411 -18.88 7.03 9.11
N SER A 412 -17.76 7.76 9.09
CA SER A 412 -17.55 8.88 8.19
C SER A 412 -17.55 8.47 6.72
N TRP A 413 -16.90 7.37 6.38
CA TRP A 413 -16.91 6.85 5.02
C TRP A 413 -18.29 6.35 4.59
N LYS A 414 -19.04 5.70 5.48
CA LYS A 414 -20.42 5.28 5.20
C LYS A 414 -21.31 6.49 4.85
N GLN A 415 -21.14 7.62 5.56
CA GLN A 415 -21.87 8.86 5.24
C GLN A 415 -21.45 9.46 3.89
N ILE A 416 -20.16 9.45 3.55
CA ILE A 416 -19.66 9.93 2.25
C ILE A 416 -20.26 9.09 1.11
N LYS A 417 -20.22 7.76 1.23
CA LYS A 417 -20.74 6.83 0.22
C LYS A 417 -22.26 6.95 0.08
N ALA A 418 -23.00 7.11 1.17
CA ALA A 418 -24.45 7.33 1.12
C ALA A 418 -24.79 8.58 0.28
N LYS A 419 -24.13 9.71 0.54
CA LYS A 419 -24.33 10.95 -0.25
C LYS A 419 -23.98 10.75 -1.73
N PHE A 420 -22.94 9.98 -2.02
CA PHE A 420 -22.56 9.67 -3.39
C PHE A 420 -23.65 8.88 -4.12
N TYR A 421 -24.18 7.81 -3.54
CA TYR A 421 -25.24 7.00 -4.14
C TYR A 421 -26.58 7.74 -4.23
N ASP A 422 -26.91 8.62 -3.28
CA ASP A 422 -28.11 9.48 -3.36
C ASP A 422 -28.03 10.44 -4.56
N SER A 423 -26.85 11.05 -4.80
CA SER A 423 -26.64 11.92 -5.96
C SER A 423 -26.76 11.16 -7.29
N PHE A 424 -26.31 9.91 -7.30
CA PHE A 424 -26.40 9.03 -8.46
C PHE A 424 -27.87 8.69 -8.82
N SER A 425 -28.69 8.38 -7.81
CA SER A 425 -30.10 8.05 -7.99
C SER A 425 -30.94 9.24 -8.48
N GLN A 426 -30.50 10.48 -8.19
CA GLN A 426 -31.15 11.69 -8.67
C GLN A 426 -30.80 12.05 -10.12
N SER A 427 -29.59 11.66 -10.59
CA SER A 427 -29.14 11.94 -11.96
C SER A 427 -29.71 10.97 -13.02
N GLN A 428 -30.35 9.88 -12.58
CA GLN A 428 -31.02 8.91 -13.45
C GLN A 428 -32.54 9.13 -13.58
N LYS A 429 -33.10 10.08 -12.83
CA LYS A 429 -34.46 10.56 -12.95
C LYS A 429 -34.51 11.82 -13.81
#